data_3b64246530b96dfcf85ce7132a2a63a9
#
_entry.id   3b64246530b96dfcf85ce7132a2a63a9
#
_cell.length_a   1.000
_cell.length_b   1.000
_cell.length_c   1.000
_cell.angle_alpha   90.00
_cell.angle_beta   90.00
_cell.angle_gamma   90.00
#
_symmetry.space_group_name_H-M   'P 1'
#
loop_
_entity.id
_entity.type
_entity.pdbx_description
1 polymer ?
#
loop_
_entity_poly.entity_id
_entity_poly.type
_entity_poly.pdbx_seq_one_letter_code
_entity_poly.pdbx_strand_id
1 'polypeptide(L)'
;MAQTAQTKKKRKKKKRKKQSSRSGVLIAVLVAALILVVFVLFRFLRSHSAETTPEPEVSVSVAPTLPPSGLSAQCFGESDGYKTYISDTVTAKLGVDISSHQEWVDWEALAASPVGFVILRAGYRGYGDGSVNIDPYFAENLAAARNAGLGVGVYFFSQALTPDEAEEEARTVLSQLADYQIDYPIYYDWEPISDENARTATISATEITSCAQRFCQTIEQAGYRAGVYFNLDIALSYYHLTDLMDYEFWLAEYQDTPSYPFAFGMWQYTDQGTVPGVTGGVDMNLCFKSYGN
;
A
#
# COMPACT_ATOMS: atom_id res chain seq x y z
N MET A 1 -61.70 -3.72 60.95
CA MET A 1 -61.87 -5.12 61.39
C MET A 1 -62.26 -5.94 60.16
N ALA A 2 -61.37 -6.72 59.55
CA ALA A 2 -61.62 -7.87 58.75
C ALA A 2 -60.28 -8.38 58.17
N GLN A 3 -59.84 -9.49 58.68
CA GLN A 3 -58.71 -10.25 58.21
C GLN A 3 -59.10 -10.94 56.94
N THR A 4 -58.27 -10.84 55.89
CA THR A 4 -58.40 -11.63 54.67
C THR A 4 -57.19 -12.56 54.54
N ALA A 5 -57.49 -13.86 54.55
CA ALA A 5 -56.53 -14.95 54.45
C ALA A 5 -55.86 -15.05 53.06
N GLN A 6 -54.53 -15.11 53.03
CA GLN A 6 -53.79 -15.40 51.82
C GLN A 6 -53.58 -16.92 51.70
N THR A 7 -54.13 -17.51 50.67
CA THR A 7 -53.89 -18.88 50.25
C THR A 7 -52.59 -18.99 49.42
N LYS A 8 -51.60 -19.71 49.93
CA LYS A 8 -50.35 -20.04 49.24
C LYS A 8 -50.59 -21.16 48.21
N LYS A 9 -50.49 -20.85 46.93
CA LYS A 9 -50.39 -21.85 45.85
C LYS A 9 -48.94 -22.30 45.67
N LYS A 10 -48.64 -23.56 46.02
CA LYS A 10 -47.36 -24.21 45.72
C LYS A 10 -47.28 -24.51 44.24
N ARG A 11 -46.35 -23.87 43.52
CA ARG A 11 -45.97 -24.21 42.13
C ARG A 11 -44.94 -25.32 42.17
N LYS A 12 -45.27 -26.51 41.70
CA LYS A 12 -44.32 -27.63 41.40
C LYS A 12 -43.44 -27.26 40.23
N LYS A 13 -42.11 -27.13 40.44
CA LYS A 13 -41.12 -27.05 39.40
C LYS A 13 -40.91 -28.42 38.76
N LYS A 14 -41.34 -28.59 37.52
CA LYS A 14 -41.02 -29.76 36.68
C LYS A 14 -39.57 -29.64 36.20
N LYS A 15 -38.63 -30.47 36.66
CA LYS A 15 -37.29 -30.61 36.17
C LYS A 15 -37.33 -31.19 34.73
N ARG A 16 -37.06 -30.37 33.70
CA ARG A 16 -36.79 -30.90 32.35
C ARG A 16 -35.38 -31.49 32.31
N LYS A 17 -35.29 -32.80 32.11
CA LYS A 17 -34.05 -33.50 31.81
C LYS A 17 -33.51 -32.96 30.46
N LYS A 18 -32.27 -32.44 30.46
CA LYS A 18 -31.53 -32.00 29.28
C LYS A 18 -31.06 -33.27 28.53
N GLN A 19 -31.79 -33.66 27.48
CA GLN A 19 -31.38 -34.73 26.59
C GLN A 19 -30.23 -34.20 25.73
N SER A 20 -29.02 -34.73 25.94
CA SER A 20 -27.80 -34.36 25.23
C SER A 20 -27.97 -34.69 23.75
N SER A 21 -27.92 -33.67 22.92
CA SER A 21 -28.03 -33.74 21.46
C SER A 21 -26.76 -34.37 20.85
N ARG A 22 -26.64 -35.68 20.92
CA ARG A 22 -25.66 -36.44 20.10
C ARG A 22 -26.00 -36.35 18.61
N SER A 23 -27.24 -36.08 18.26
CA SER A 23 -27.69 -35.91 16.86
C SER A 23 -27.14 -34.66 16.18
N GLY A 24 -26.93 -33.54 16.88
CA GLY A 24 -26.40 -32.29 16.29
C GLY A 24 -24.93 -32.43 15.86
N VAL A 25 -24.12 -33.14 16.65
CA VAL A 25 -22.71 -33.38 16.31
C VAL A 25 -22.61 -34.34 15.11
N LEU A 26 -23.47 -35.37 15.04
CA LEU A 26 -23.47 -36.29 13.91
C LEU A 26 -23.86 -35.60 12.60
N ILE A 27 -24.84 -34.72 12.63
CA ILE A 27 -25.27 -33.94 11.45
C ILE A 27 -24.15 -32.99 11.01
N ALA A 28 -23.45 -32.30 11.93
CA ALA A 28 -22.34 -31.43 11.60
C ALA A 28 -21.16 -32.16 10.94
N VAL A 29 -20.85 -33.37 11.43
CA VAL A 29 -19.79 -34.23 10.84
C VAL A 29 -20.18 -34.71 9.45
N LEU A 30 -21.45 -35.09 9.24
CA LEU A 30 -21.94 -35.52 7.93
C LEU A 30 -21.97 -34.37 6.91
N VAL A 31 -22.34 -33.18 7.33
CA VAL A 31 -22.30 -31.97 6.45
C VAL A 31 -20.86 -31.62 6.08
N ALA A 32 -19.93 -31.67 7.03
CA ALA A 32 -18.51 -31.43 6.76
C ALA A 32 -17.91 -32.47 5.80
N ALA A 33 -18.27 -33.75 5.97
CA ALA A 33 -17.85 -34.83 5.07
C ALA A 33 -18.44 -34.66 3.65
N LEU A 34 -19.71 -34.23 3.54
CA LEU A 34 -20.35 -33.96 2.26
C LEU A 34 -19.68 -32.79 1.52
N ILE A 35 -19.34 -31.69 2.23
CA ILE A 35 -18.62 -30.57 1.67
C ILE A 35 -17.24 -30.99 1.16
N LEU A 36 -16.54 -31.85 1.91
CA LEU A 36 -15.23 -32.36 1.50
C LEU A 36 -15.34 -33.23 0.24
N VAL A 37 -16.35 -34.09 0.15
CA VAL A 37 -16.59 -34.94 -1.03
C VAL A 37 -16.95 -34.08 -2.25
N VAL A 38 -17.79 -33.06 -2.09
CA VAL A 38 -18.16 -32.15 -3.17
C VAL A 38 -16.93 -31.36 -3.64
N PHE A 39 -16.06 -30.93 -2.71
CA PHE A 39 -14.82 -30.23 -3.04
C PHE A 39 -13.82 -31.12 -3.78
N VAL A 40 -13.68 -32.39 -3.36
CA VAL A 40 -12.81 -33.36 -4.05
C VAL A 40 -13.37 -33.72 -5.43
N LEU A 41 -14.68 -33.92 -5.56
CA LEU A 41 -15.36 -34.15 -6.83
C LEU A 41 -15.23 -32.94 -7.78
N PHE A 42 -15.38 -31.74 -7.26
CA PHE A 42 -15.19 -30.50 -8.03
C PHE A 42 -13.75 -30.36 -8.55
N ARG A 43 -12.76 -30.71 -7.71
CA ARG A 43 -11.36 -30.75 -8.14
C ARG A 43 -11.09 -31.84 -9.18
N PHE A 44 -11.69 -33.01 -9.00
CA PHE A 44 -11.53 -34.14 -9.93
C PHE A 44 -12.20 -33.88 -11.29
N LEU A 45 -13.37 -33.26 -11.30
CA LEU A 45 -14.06 -32.88 -12.54
C LEU A 45 -13.31 -31.76 -13.26
N ARG A 46 -12.67 -30.82 -12.51
CA ARG A 46 -11.86 -29.75 -13.10
C ARG A 46 -10.52 -30.23 -13.67
N SER A 47 -9.98 -31.38 -13.19
CA SER A 47 -8.76 -31.98 -13.70
C SER A 47 -8.97 -32.88 -14.94
N HIS A 48 -10.21 -33.19 -15.31
CA HIS A 48 -10.52 -34.08 -16.43
C HIS A 48 -11.18 -33.40 -17.64
N SER A 49 -11.26 -32.03 -17.63
CA SER A 49 -11.77 -31.27 -18.78
C SER A 49 -10.63 -30.55 -19.51
N ALA A 50 -9.64 -31.32 -19.94
CA ALA A 50 -8.66 -30.84 -20.92
C ALA A 50 -8.66 -31.80 -22.11
N GLU A 51 -9.66 -31.65 -22.97
CA GLU A 51 -9.58 -32.16 -24.35
C GLU A 51 -8.70 -31.21 -25.15
N THR A 52 -7.55 -31.71 -25.59
CA THR A 52 -6.60 -31.00 -26.45
C THR A 52 -7.11 -30.96 -27.87
N THR A 53 -7.62 -29.82 -28.27
CA THR A 53 -7.76 -29.47 -29.69
C THR A 53 -6.43 -28.86 -30.16
N PRO A 54 -5.84 -29.25 -31.31
CA PRO A 54 -4.60 -28.63 -31.81
C PRO A 54 -4.91 -27.19 -32.22
N GLU A 55 -4.25 -26.26 -31.50
CA GLU A 55 -4.32 -24.81 -31.68
C GLU A 55 -3.46 -24.41 -32.91
N PRO A 56 -3.95 -23.48 -33.76
CA PRO A 56 -3.09 -22.91 -34.83
C PRO A 56 -1.95 -22.12 -34.18
N GLU A 57 -0.75 -22.23 -34.76
CA GLU A 57 0.43 -21.44 -34.33
C GLU A 57 0.11 -19.94 -34.38
N VAL A 58 -0.35 -19.42 -33.27
CA VAL A 58 -0.42 -17.99 -33.03
C VAL A 58 0.99 -17.56 -32.63
N SER A 59 1.55 -16.64 -33.34
CA SER A 59 2.74 -15.93 -32.92
C SER A 59 2.47 -15.32 -31.55
N VAL A 60 2.97 -15.96 -30.49
CA VAL A 60 2.83 -15.47 -29.12
C VAL A 60 3.66 -14.20 -29.04
N SER A 61 3.03 -13.05 -29.17
CA SER A 61 3.55 -11.82 -28.63
C SER A 61 3.74 -12.07 -27.14
N VAL A 62 4.98 -12.23 -26.69
CA VAL A 62 5.31 -12.37 -25.28
C VAL A 62 4.81 -11.08 -24.63
N ALA A 63 3.78 -11.17 -23.80
CA ALA A 63 3.31 -10.02 -23.04
C ALA A 63 4.50 -9.46 -22.24
N PRO A 64 4.64 -8.14 -22.14
CA PRO A 64 5.71 -7.53 -21.35
C PRO A 64 5.63 -8.06 -19.92
N THR A 65 6.74 -8.54 -19.40
CA THR A 65 6.84 -9.03 -18.02
C THR A 65 7.70 -8.06 -17.22
N LEU A 66 7.30 -7.81 -15.97
CA LEU A 66 8.11 -6.99 -15.07
C LEU A 66 9.51 -7.63 -14.89
N PRO A 67 10.58 -6.85 -14.93
CA PRO A 67 11.92 -7.36 -14.68
C PRO A 67 12.05 -7.83 -13.22
N PRO A 68 12.88 -8.85 -12.92
CA PRO A 68 13.13 -9.30 -11.56
C PRO A 68 13.81 -8.18 -10.73
N SER A 69 13.63 -8.20 -9.40
CA SER A 69 14.19 -7.18 -8.51
C SER A 69 15.73 -7.11 -8.55
N GLY A 70 16.38 -8.25 -8.76
CA GLY A 70 17.85 -8.34 -8.75
C GLY A 70 18.46 -8.15 -7.34
N LEU A 71 17.64 -7.90 -6.30
CA LEU A 71 18.10 -7.76 -4.92
C LEU A 71 18.34 -9.13 -4.30
N SER A 72 19.44 -9.23 -3.55
CA SER A 72 19.83 -10.48 -2.84
C SER A 72 19.41 -10.39 -1.38
N ALA A 73 18.67 -11.40 -0.89
CA ALA A 73 18.25 -11.47 0.51
C ALA A 73 19.43 -11.42 1.50
N GLN A 74 20.61 -11.94 1.11
CA GLN A 74 21.81 -11.95 1.94
C GLN A 74 22.46 -10.57 2.10
N CYS A 75 22.08 -9.59 1.28
CA CYS A 75 22.61 -8.23 1.34
C CYS A 75 21.80 -7.30 2.24
N PHE A 76 20.62 -7.76 2.69
CA PHE A 76 19.85 -7.06 3.71
C PHE A 76 20.44 -7.30 5.09
N GLY A 77 20.45 -6.26 5.90
CA GLY A 77 20.95 -6.30 7.28
C GLY A 77 20.32 -5.19 8.12
N GLU A 78 20.91 -4.97 9.28
CA GLU A 78 20.52 -3.91 10.21
C GLU A 78 21.77 -3.27 10.81
N SER A 79 21.77 -1.95 10.98
CA SER A 79 22.78 -1.19 11.70
C SER A 79 22.11 -0.06 12.47
N ASP A 80 22.44 0.06 13.74
CA ASP A 80 21.93 1.10 14.65
C ASP A 80 20.39 1.16 14.72
N GLY A 81 19.73 0.01 14.55
CA GLY A 81 18.27 -0.11 14.56
C GLY A 81 17.58 0.23 13.22
N TYR A 82 18.34 0.46 12.16
CA TYR A 82 17.82 0.73 10.81
C TYR A 82 18.14 -0.41 9.86
N LYS A 83 17.20 -0.74 8.97
CA LYS A 83 17.44 -1.66 7.86
C LYS A 83 18.53 -1.12 6.94
N THR A 84 19.35 -2.01 6.41
CA THR A 84 20.40 -1.70 5.44
C THR A 84 20.34 -2.67 4.26
N TYR A 85 20.86 -2.24 3.13
CA TYR A 85 21.17 -3.13 2.01
C TYR A 85 22.53 -2.73 1.43
N ILE A 86 23.47 -3.67 1.42
CA ILE A 86 24.82 -3.45 0.90
C ILE A 86 25.21 -4.64 0.04
N SER A 87 25.45 -4.38 -1.25
CA SER A 87 25.99 -5.35 -2.20
C SER A 87 27.23 -4.77 -2.92
N ASP A 88 27.85 -5.55 -3.80
CA ASP A 88 29.00 -5.08 -4.59
C ASP A 88 28.65 -3.90 -5.52
N THR A 89 27.38 -3.73 -5.87
CA THR A 89 26.91 -2.74 -6.85
C THR A 89 25.97 -1.69 -6.30
N VAL A 90 25.30 -1.98 -5.16
CA VAL A 90 24.29 -1.10 -4.57
C VAL A 90 24.49 -1.01 -3.07
N THR A 91 24.56 0.21 -2.55
CA THR A 91 24.35 0.55 -1.15
C THR A 91 23.10 1.40 -1.07
N ALA A 92 22.04 0.87 -0.43
CA ALA A 92 20.79 1.60 -0.30
C ALA A 92 20.95 2.80 0.64
N LYS A 93 20.26 3.90 0.32
CA LYS A 93 20.15 5.05 1.19
C LYS A 93 18.94 4.92 2.09
N LEU A 94 19.11 5.26 3.37
CA LEU A 94 18.02 5.34 4.34
C LEU A 94 17.25 6.65 4.14
N GLY A 95 15.95 6.59 4.21
CA GLY A 95 15.06 7.75 4.14
C GLY A 95 13.80 7.58 4.97
N VAL A 96 13.02 8.64 5.03
CA VAL A 96 11.70 8.66 5.67
C VAL A 96 10.69 9.28 4.72
N ASP A 97 9.39 8.99 4.91
CA ASP A 97 8.36 9.82 4.30
C ASP A 97 7.56 10.56 5.38
N ILE A 98 7.21 11.80 5.08
CA ILE A 98 6.69 12.77 6.04
C ILE A 98 5.49 13.52 5.44
N SER A 99 4.50 13.71 6.26
CA SER A 99 3.31 14.51 5.97
C SER A 99 2.95 15.38 7.19
N SER A 100 1.80 16.01 7.15
CA SER A 100 1.24 16.73 8.30
C SER A 100 0.95 15.83 9.51
N HIS A 101 0.99 14.51 9.38
CA HIS A 101 0.82 13.57 10.49
C HIS A 101 1.98 13.60 11.48
N GLN A 102 3.19 13.92 11.02
CA GLN A 102 4.37 14.07 11.85
C GLN A 102 4.45 15.47 12.50
N GLU A 103 3.54 16.38 12.13
CA GLU A 103 3.50 17.78 12.64
C GLU A 103 4.86 18.47 12.51
N TRP A 104 5.46 18.87 13.62
CA TRP A 104 6.76 19.54 13.62
C TRP A 104 7.93 18.56 13.57
N VAL A 105 8.91 18.87 12.73
CA VAL A 105 10.15 18.09 12.54
C VAL A 105 11.37 18.95 12.85
N ASP A 106 12.28 18.42 13.67
CA ASP A 106 13.63 18.97 13.85
C ASP A 106 14.54 18.48 12.70
N TRP A 107 14.60 19.28 11.63
CA TRP A 107 15.34 18.93 10.42
C TRP A 107 16.84 18.85 10.63
N GLU A 108 17.43 19.61 11.59
CA GLU A 108 18.84 19.53 11.93
C GLU A 108 19.17 18.20 12.61
N ALA A 109 18.33 17.78 13.56
CA ALA A 109 18.47 16.48 14.21
C ALA A 109 18.26 15.31 13.23
N LEU A 110 17.28 15.43 12.33
CA LEU A 110 17.02 14.41 11.29
C LEU A 110 18.21 14.29 10.34
N ALA A 111 18.75 15.40 9.83
CA ALA A 111 19.90 15.41 8.92
C ALA A 111 21.21 14.97 9.58
N ALA A 112 21.32 15.09 10.91
CA ALA A 112 22.46 14.56 11.67
C ALA A 112 22.38 13.04 11.91
N SER A 113 21.24 12.41 11.60
CA SER A 113 21.03 10.97 11.68
C SER A 113 21.52 10.26 10.40
N PRO A 114 21.44 8.92 10.30
CA PRO A 114 21.73 8.18 9.07
C PRO A 114 20.76 8.45 7.89
N VAL A 115 19.67 9.19 8.11
CA VAL A 115 18.69 9.54 7.07
C VAL A 115 19.31 10.46 6.03
N GLY A 116 19.27 10.04 4.76
CA GLY A 116 19.84 10.78 3.63
C GLY A 116 18.81 11.44 2.71
N PHE A 117 17.54 11.09 2.84
CA PHE A 117 16.46 11.67 2.02
C PHE A 117 15.10 11.62 2.72
N VAL A 118 14.18 12.43 2.21
CA VAL A 118 12.78 12.46 2.64
C VAL A 118 11.86 12.49 1.42
N ILE A 119 10.72 11.79 1.52
CA ILE A 119 9.61 11.88 0.56
C ILE A 119 8.48 12.64 1.26
N LEU A 120 8.13 13.83 0.74
CA LEU A 120 7.18 14.74 1.38
C LEU A 120 5.79 14.64 0.72
N ARG A 121 4.73 14.56 1.52
CA ARG A 121 3.39 14.66 0.98
C ARG A 121 3.11 16.10 0.50
N ALA A 122 2.87 16.28 -0.81
CA ALA A 122 2.47 17.57 -1.35
C ALA A 122 1.00 17.90 -1.06
N GLY A 123 0.17 16.87 -1.04
CA GLY A 123 -1.26 17.02 -0.81
C GLY A 123 -2.01 15.72 -0.97
N TYR A 124 -3.33 15.82 -0.96
CA TYR A 124 -4.22 14.68 -1.09
C TYR A 124 -5.55 15.09 -1.72
N ARG A 125 -6.22 14.13 -2.37
CA ARG A 125 -7.63 14.29 -2.76
C ARG A 125 -8.52 13.67 -1.69
N GLY A 126 -9.52 14.43 -1.22
CA GLY A 126 -10.52 13.96 -0.26
C GLY A 126 -11.30 12.76 -0.79
N TYR A 127 -11.37 11.68 -0.02
CA TYR A 127 -12.04 10.44 -0.41
C TYR A 127 -13.58 10.55 -0.44
N GLY A 128 -14.15 11.57 0.21
CA GLY A 128 -15.59 11.81 0.24
C GLY A 128 -16.04 12.79 -0.85
N ASP A 129 -15.50 13.99 -0.85
CA ASP A 129 -15.92 15.12 -1.69
C ASP A 129 -15.07 15.32 -2.94
N GLY A 130 -13.91 14.66 -3.03
CA GLY A 130 -12.97 14.79 -4.15
C GLY A 130 -12.22 16.11 -4.20
N SER A 131 -12.25 16.91 -3.14
CA SER A 131 -11.50 18.16 -3.06
C SER A 131 -10.00 17.91 -3.06
N VAL A 132 -9.24 18.70 -3.81
CA VAL A 132 -7.77 18.72 -3.76
C VAL A 132 -7.31 19.59 -2.61
N ASN A 133 -6.50 19.03 -1.73
CA ASN A 133 -5.99 19.66 -0.53
C ASN A 133 -4.47 19.65 -0.56
N ILE A 134 -3.84 20.79 -0.28
CA ILE A 134 -2.39 20.86 -0.07
C ILE A 134 -2.09 20.42 1.36
N ASP A 135 -1.02 19.65 1.54
CA ASP A 135 -0.54 19.35 2.88
C ASP A 135 -0.08 20.64 3.57
N PRO A 136 -0.62 20.99 4.75
CA PRO A 136 -0.38 22.29 5.38
C PRO A 136 1.08 22.53 5.75
N TYR A 137 1.90 21.49 5.89
CA TYR A 137 3.32 21.59 6.21
C TYR A 137 4.23 21.44 4.98
N PHE A 138 3.68 21.16 3.78
CA PHE A 138 4.51 20.83 2.61
C PHE A 138 5.54 21.89 2.28
N ALA A 139 5.13 23.15 2.13
CA ALA A 139 6.04 24.21 1.73
C ALA A 139 7.15 24.47 2.75
N GLU A 140 6.81 24.42 4.05
CA GLU A 140 7.76 24.57 5.15
C GLU A 140 8.73 23.39 5.20
N ASN A 141 8.22 22.17 5.13
CA ASN A 141 9.01 20.93 5.16
C ASN A 141 9.95 20.86 3.94
N LEU A 142 9.49 21.23 2.74
CA LEU A 142 10.30 21.26 1.53
C LEU A 142 11.49 22.19 1.68
N ALA A 143 11.25 23.41 2.14
CA ALA A 143 12.31 24.40 2.34
C ALA A 143 13.29 23.95 3.44
N ALA A 144 12.78 23.41 4.56
CA ALA A 144 13.59 23.03 5.70
C ALA A 144 14.44 21.76 5.41
N ALA A 145 13.88 20.74 4.79
CA ALA A 145 14.60 19.52 4.39
C ALA A 145 15.77 19.85 3.43
N ARG A 146 15.54 20.69 2.44
CA ARG A 146 16.59 21.14 1.51
C ARG A 146 17.68 21.95 2.22
N ASN A 147 17.30 22.86 3.10
CA ASN A 147 18.25 23.66 3.88
C ASN A 147 19.10 22.78 4.81
N ALA A 148 18.55 21.69 5.31
CA ALA A 148 19.26 20.70 6.10
C ALA A 148 20.17 19.78 5.26
N GLY A 149 20.10 19.87 3.92
CA GLY A 149 20.93 19.09 2.99
C GLY A 149 20.42 17.67 2.72
N LEU A 150 19.17 17.37 3.07
CA LEU A 150 18.53 16.10 2.73
C LEU A 150 18.12 16.08 1.26
N GLY A 151 18.23 14.92 0.60
CA GLY A 151 17.61 14.69 -0.69
C GLY A 151 16.08 14.72 -0.55
N VAL A 152 15.36 15.29 -1.53
CA VAL A 152 13.91 15.42 -1.45
C VAL A 152 13.22 14.78 -2.63
N GLY A 153 12.20 13.96 -2.34
CA GLY A 153 11.15 13.52 -3.25
C GLY A 153 9.78 13.94 -2.71
N VAL A 154 8.75 13.61 -3.47
CA VAL A 154 7.38 14.06 -3.17
C VAL A 154 6.38 12.93 -3.44
N TYR A 155 5.26 12.90 -2.72
CA TYR A 155 4.11 12.09 -3.10
C TYR A 155 2.80 12.88 -3.00
N PHE A 156 1.80 12.40 -3.73
CA PHE A 156 0.44 12.92 -3.65
C PHE A 156 -0.51 11.75 -3.37
N PHE A 157 -1.26 11.83 -2.26
CA PHE A 157 -2.25 10.83 -1.91
C PHE A 157 -3.50 11.01 -2.76
N SER A 158 -3.65 10.16 -3.76
CA SER A 158 -4.68 10.25 -4.78
C SER A 158 -5.94 9.49 -4.41
N GLN A 159 -7.07 10.10 -4.74
CA GLN A 159 -8.36 9.44 -4.84
C GLN A 159 -9.06 9.84 -6.15
N ALA A 160 -8.29 10.00 -7.23
CA ALA A 160 -8.79 10.31 -8.56
C ALA A 160 -9.66 9.18 -9.10
N LEU A 161 -10.78 9.55 -9.76
CA LEU A 161 -11.67 8.64 -10.49
C LEU A 161 -11.38 8.62 -11.99
N THR A 162 -10.73 9.66 -12.49
CA THR A 162 -10.47 9.84 -13.91
C THR A 162 -9.05 10.31 -14.16
N PRO A 163 -8.50 10.05 -15.36
CA PRO A 163 -7.19 10.61 -15.74
C PRO A 163 -7.12 12.15 -15.66
N ASP A 164 -8.22 12.85 -15.91
CA ASP A 164 -8.25 14.32 -15.82
C ASP A 164 -8.10 14.80 -14.37
N GLU A 165 -8.70 14.09 -13.40
CA GLU A 165 -8.49 14.36 -11.97
C GLU A 165 -7.05 14.06 -11.54
N ALA A 166 -6.45 12.97 -12.03
CA ALA A 166 -5.07 12.63 -11.76
C ALA A 166 -4.09 13.67 -12.39
N GLU A 167 -4.41 14.22 -13.56
CA GLU A 167 -3.68 15.35 -14.13
C GLU A 167 -3.80 16.61 -13.27
N GLU A 168 -4.97 16.90 -12.72
CA GLU A 168 -5.17 18.02 -11.79
C GLU A 168 -4.29 17.86 -10.54
N GLU A 169 -4.22 16.64 -9.98
CA GLU A 169 -3.35 16.32 -8.84
C GLU A 169 -1.87 16.55 -9.17
N ALA A 170 -1.40 16.04 -10.31
CA ALA A 170 -0.03 16.25 -10.78
C ALA A 170 0.29 17.73 -10.99
N ARG A 171 -0.59 18.50 -11.63
CA ARG A 171 -0.44 19.96 -11.82
C ARG A 171 -0.43 20.70 -10.50
N THR A 172 -1.20 20.24 -9.52
CA THR A 172 -1.18 20.79 -8.17
C THR A 172 0.18 20.59 -7.53
N VAL A 173 0.75 19.39 -7.57
CA VAL A 173 2.12 19.12 -7.08
C VAL A 173 3.12 20.04 -7.76
N LEU A 174 3.10 20.12 -9.09
CA LEU A 174 4.01 20.95 -9.85
C LEU A 174 3.90 22.44 -9.48
N SER A 175 2.69 22.94 -9.21
CA SER A 175 2.48 24.31 -8.77
C SER A 175 3.06 24.58 -7.38
N GLN A 176 3.06 23.60 -6.48
CA GLN A 176 3.65 23.70 -5.14
C GLN A 176 5.19 23.63 -5.18
N LEU A 177 5.74 22.89 -6.12
CA LEU A 177 7.20 22.82 -6.31
C LEU A 177 7.75 24.15 -6.88
N ALA A 178 6.96 24.85 -7.68
CA ALA A 178 7.38 26.10 -8.35
C ALA A 178 8.75 25.91 -9.05
N ASP A 179 9.78 26.62 -8.57
CA ASP A 179 11.14 26.55 -9.12
C ASP A 179 12.06 25.56 -8.37
N TYR A 180 11.52 24.81 -7.40
CA TYR A 180 12.32 23.83 -6.66
C TYR A 180 12.67 22.63 -7.54
N GLN A 181 13.96 22.38 -7.73
CA GLN A 181 14.43 21.11 -8.23
C GLN A 181 14.48 20.12 -7.06
N ILE A 182 13.95 18.90 -7.27
CA ILE A 182 13.97 17.81 -6.29
C ILE A 182 14.85 16.68 -6.81
N ASP A 183 15.38 15.88 -5.88
CA ASP A 183 16.38 14.85 -6.20
C ASP A 183 15.74 13.49 -6.51
N TYR A 184 14.66 13.20 -5.82
CA TYR A 184 13.94 11.92 -5.89
C TYR A 184 12.65 12.04 -6.71
N PRO A 185 12.02 10.93 -7.10
CA PRO A 185 10.79 10.96 -7.88
C PRO A 185 9.61 11.64 -7.18
N ILE A 186 8.61 12.00 -8.00
CA ILE A 186 7.26 12.37 -7.55
C ILE A 186 6.38 11.14 -7.73
N TYR A 187 5.80 10.66 -6.63
CA TYR A 187 5.03 9.42 -6.60
C TYR A 187 3.52 9.68 -6.60
N TYR A 188 2.84 8.94 -7.46
CA TYR A 188 1.40 8.72 -7.38
C TYR A 188 1.14 7.67 -6.30
N ASP A 189 0.39 8.04 -5.26
CA ASP A 189 0.07 7.20 -4.13
C ASP A 189 -1.45 7.04 -4.04
N TRP A 190 -1.95 5.89 -4.48
CA TRP A 190 -3.35 5.53 -4.35
C TRP A 190 -3.49 4.31 -3.45
N GLU A 191 -4.36 4.44 -2.45
CA GLU A 191 -4.68 3.36 -1.53
C GLU A 191 -6.20 3.19 -1.37
N PRO A 192 -6.68 1.95 -1.20
CA PRO A 192 -8.09 1.70 -0.94
C PRO A 192 -8.49 2.28 0.43
N ILE A 193 -9.59 3.00 0.47
CA ILE A 193 -10.15 3.55 1.70
C ILE A 193 -11.13 2.54 2.29
N SER A 194 -11.02 2.24 3.60
CA SER A 194 -11.89 1.33 4.32
C SER A 194 -13.26 1.95 4.66
N ASP A 195 -13.85 2.68 3.70
CA ASP A 195 -15.19 3.28 3.78
C ASP A 195 -15.94 2.92 2.49
N GLU A 196 -17.06 2.22 2.63
CA GLU A 196 -17.91 1.82 1.49
C GLU A 196 -18.48 3.01 0.71
N ASN A 197 -18.50 4.20 1.31
CA ASN A 197 -18.92 5.45 0.68
C ASN A 197 -17.76 6.24 0.09
N ALA A 198 -16.52 5.75 0.18
CA ALA A 198 -15.40 6.40 -0.47
C ALA A 198 -15.63 6.48 -1.98
N ARG A 199 -15.27 7.60 -2.58
CA ARG A 199 -15.47 7.84 -4.02
C ARG A 199 -14.82 6.78 -4.90
N THR A 200 -13.72 6.18 -4.46
CA THR A 200 -12.96 5.13 -5.17
C THR A 200 -13.33 3.71 -4.74
N ALA A 201 -14.38 3.51 -3.91
CA ALA A 201 -14.73 2.18 -3.39
C ALA A 201 -15.05 1.13 -4.47
N THR A 202 -15.44 1.55 -5.67
CA THR A 202 -15.78 0.67 -6.79
C THR A 202 -14.94 0.90 -8.04
N ILE A 203 -13.84 1.64 -7.91
CA ILE A 203 -12.95 1.93 -9.04
C ILE A 203 -12.27 0.64 -9.53
N SER A 204 -12.15 0.48 -10.82
CA SER A 204 -11.50 -0.71 -11.41
C SER A 204 -9.98 -0.55 -11.52
N ALA A 205 -9.28 -1.69 -11.61
CA ALA A 205 -7.84 -1.70 -11.84
C ALA A 205 -7.42 -0.92 -13.11
N THR A 206 -8.23 -0.99 -14.17
CA THR A 206 -7.97 -0.24 -15.40
C THR A 206 -8.07 1.27 -15.21
N GLU A 207 -9.06 1.74 -14.45
CA GLU A 207 -9.23 3.16 -14.16
C GLU A 207 -8.11 3.69 -13.27
N ILE A 208 -7.75 2.98 -12.19
CA ILE A 208 -6.63 3.36 -11.31
C ILE A 208 -5.32 3.41 -12.10
N THR A 209 -5.05 2.37 -12.92
CA THR A 209 -3.84 2.34 -13.76
C THR A 209 -3.79 3.52 -14.71
N SER A 210 -4.94 3.86 -15.34
CA SER A 210 -5.03 5.02 -16.25
C SER A 210 -4.82 6.36 -15.51
N CYS A 211 -5.29 6.47 -14.26
CA CYS A 211 -5.02 7.64 -13.41
C CYS A 211 -3.53 7.74 -13.09
N ALA A 212 -2.90 6.64 -12.64
CA ALA A 212 -1.48 6.60 -12.35
C ALA A 212 -0.62 6.98 -13.58
N GLN A 213 -0.98 6.43 -14.76
CA GLN A 213 -0.30 6.78 -16.03
C GLN A 213 -0.42 8.28 -16.33
N ARG A 214 -1.60 8.87 -16.20
CA ARG A 214 -1.82 10.30 -16.50
C ARG A 214 -1.05 11.19 -15.52
N PHE A 215 -1.07 10.87 -14.24
CA PHE A 215 -0.27 11.59 -13.23
C PHE A 215 1.21 11.55 -13.60
N CYS A 216 1.76 10.35 -13.79
CA CYS A 216 3.17 10.15 -14.10
C CYS A 216 3.58 10.86 -15.41
N GLN A 217 2.79 10.73 -16.47
CA GLN A 217 3.05 11.43 -17.75
C GLN A 217 3.11 12.96 -17.56
N THR A 218 2.21 13.52 -16.74
CA THR A 218 2.18 14.96 -16.48
C THR A 218 3.42 15.42 -15.73
N ILE A 219 3.88 14.62 -14.75
CA ILE A 219 5.11 14.86 -14.00
C ILE A 219 6.33 14.81 -14.91
N GLU A 220 6.44 13.77 -15.77
CA GLU A 220 7.57 13.61 -16.70
C GLU A 220 7.61 14.71 -17.76
N GLN A 221 6.45 15.15 -18.27
CA GLN A 221 6.37 16.29 -19.20
C GLN A 221 6.90 17.59 -18.61
N ALA A 222 6.86 17.74 -17.28
CA ALA A 222 7.43 18.87 -16.56
C ALA A 222 8.93 18.68 -16.25
N GLY A 223 9.55 17.56 -16.64
CA GLY A 223 10.98 17.28 -16.48
C GLY A 223 11.35 16.61 -15.16
N TYR A 224 10.40 16.15 -14.37
CA TYR A 224 10.65 15.39 -13.14
C TYR A 224 10.56 13.89 -13.39
N ARG A 225 11.17 13.09 -12.51
CA ARG A 225 10.96 11.64 -12.48
C ARG A 225 9.63 11.34 -11.82
N ALA A 226 8.87 10.42 -12.39
CA ALA A 226 7.61 9.96 -11.85
C ALA A 226 7.70 8.54 -11.31
N GLY A 227 6.88 8.22 -10.33
CA GLY A 227 6.79 6.88 -9.78
C GLY A 227 5.39 6.56 -9.25
N VAL A 228 5.21 5.30 -8.87
CA VAL A 228 3.95 4.78 -8.32
C VAL A 228 4.27 4.04 -7.03
N TYR A 229 3.55 4.41 -5.96
CA TYR A 229 3.56 3.70 -4.69
C TYR A 229 2.52 2.57 -4.70
N PHE A 230 2.87 1.45 -4.08
CA PHE A 230 1.95 0.35 -3.84
C PHE A 230 2.48 -0.60 -2.77
N ASN A 231 1.56 -1.30 -2.10
CA ASN A 231 1.84 -2.49 -1.31
C ASN A 231 1.50 -3.75 -2.14
N LEU A 232 1.76 -4.95 -1.59
CA LEU A 232 1.53 -6.21 -2.32
C LEU A 232 0.07 -6.43 -2.74
N ASP A 233 -0.90 -6.02 -1.91
CA ASP A 233 -2.32 -6.17 -2.24
C ASP A 233 -2.71 -5.25 -3.40
N ILE A 234 -2.24 -4.02 -3.37
CA ILE A 234 -2.44 -3.05 -4.46
C ILE A 234 -1.78 -3.54 -5.75
N ALA A 235 -0.56 -4.04 -5.66
CA ALA A 235 0.18 -4.60 -6.79
C ALA A 235 -0.55 -5.74 -7.50
N LEU A 236 -1.21 -6.61 -6.72
CA LEU A 236 -1.87 -7.82 -7.22
C LEU A 236 -3.33 -7.60 -7.63
N SER A 237 -4.01 -6.64 -7.01
CA SER A 237 -5.46 -6.51 -7.12
C SER A 237 -5.93 -5.26 -7.84
N TYR A 238 -5.11 -4.19 -7.86
CA TYR A 238 -5.58 -2.87 -8.28
C TYR A 238 -4.76 -2.24 -9.42
N TYR A 239 -3.53 -2.69 -9.70
CA TYR A 239 -2.73 -2.16 -10.78
C TYR A 239 -2.46 -3.17 -11.89
N HIS A 240 -2.47 -2.70 -13.13
CA HIS A 240 -1.81 -3.37 -14.26
C HIS A 240 -0.35 -2.91 -14.32
N LEU A 241 0.51 -3.45 -13.44
CA LEU A 241 1.88 -2.96 -13.25
C LEU A 241 2.75 -3.03 -14.51
N THR A 242 2.47 -3.93 -15.45
CA THR A 242 3.15 -3.96 -16.75
C THR A 242 2.93 -2.68 -17.57
N ASP A 243 1.82 -2.00 -17.35
CA ASP A 243 1.49 -0.74 -18.03
C ASP A 243 2.12 0.48 -17.34
N LEU A 244 2.73 0.27 -16.17
CA LEU A 244 3.41 1.27 -15.34
C LEU A 244 4.91 1.04 -15.22
N MET A 245 5.47 0.03 -15.91
CA MET A 245 6.86 -0.42 -15.71
C MET A 245 7.93 0.59 -16.14
N ASP A 246 7.55 1.62 -16.86
CA ASP A 246 8.46 2.71 -17.26
C ASP A 246 8.65 3.75 -16.13
N TYR A 247 7.82 3.70 -15.08
CA TYR A 247 7.90 4.59 -13.94
C TYR A 247 8.66 3.95 -12.77
N GLU A 248 9.08 4.79 -11.82
CA GLU A 248 9.73 4.30 -10.61
C GLU A 248 8.72 3.64 -9.67
N PHE A 249 9.07 2.47 -9.12
CA PHE A 249 8.22 1.77 -8.15
C PHE A 249 8.71 2.00 -6.73
N TRP A 250 7.78 2.38 -5.87
CA TRP A 250 7.95 2.47 -4.42
C TRP A 250 7.06 1.41 -3.75
N LEU A 251 7.70 0.35 -3.30
CA LEU A 251 7.05 -0.79 -2.66
C LEU A 251 6.89 -0.54 -1.15
N ALA A 252 5.71 -0.76 -0.59
CA ALA A 252 5.49 -0.91 0.84
C ALA A 252 5.28 -2.38 1.20
N GLU A 253 6.14 -2.88 2.06
CA GLU A 253 6.06 -4.25 2.57
C GLU A 253 6.78 -4.33 3.92
N TYR A 254 6.03 -4.43 5.02
CA TYR A 254 6.55 -4.34 6.39
C TYR A 254 7.04 -5.70 6.87
N GLN A 255 8.22 -6.09 6.39
CA GLN A 255 8.87 -7.36 6.67
C GLN A 255 10.38 -7.18 6.88
N ASP A 256 11.08 -8.28 7.19
CA ASP A 256 12.55 -8.24 7.33
C ASP A 256 13.27 -8.04 6.00
N THR A 257 12.74 -8.63 4.95
CA THR A 257 13.18 -8.47 3.57
C THR A 257 11.98 -8.46 2.66
N PRO A 258 11.99 -7.69 1.54
CA PRO A 258 10.87 -7.66 0.63
C PRO A 258 10.68 -9.03 -0.07
N SER A 259 9.43 -9.45 -0.19
CA SER A 259 9.04 -10.68 -0.88
C SER A 259 8.62 -10.43 -2.33
N TYR A 260 8.34 -9.18 -2.70
CA TYR A 260 7.97 -8.79 -4.06
C TYR A 260 9.07 -9.15 -5.06
N PRO A 261 8.81 -9.99 -6.07
CA PRO A 261 9.87 -10.61 -6.88
C PRO A 261 10.39 -9.72 -8.01
N PHE A 262 9.69 -8.61 -8.32
CA PHE A 262 10.02 -7.75 -9.45
C PHE A 262 10.79 -6.50 -9.02
N ALA A 263 11.31 -5.75 -10.01
CA ALA A 263 12.11 -4.57 -9.75
C ALA A 263 11.30 -3.43 -9.11
N PHE A 264 11.92 -2.76 -8.15
CA PHE A 264 11.46 -1.53 -7.53
C PHE A 264 12.67 -0.66 -7.15
N GLY A 265 12.47 0.63 -7.06
CA GLY A 265 13.54 1.58 -6.73
C GLY A 265 13.61 1.94 -5.25
N MET A 266 12.48 1.82 -4.55
CA MET A 266 12.36 2.20 -3.14
C MET A 266 11.49 1.20 -2.39
N TRP A 267 11.82 0.96 -1.11
CA TRP A 267 11.10 0.05 -0.22
C TRP A 267 10.79 0.74 1.10
N GLN A 268 9.50 0.94 1.38
CA GLN A 268 8.98 1.33 2.69
C GLN A 268 8.84 0.06 3.53
N TYR A 269 9.65 -0.05 4.60
CA TYR A 269 9.77 -1.30 5.33
C TYR A 269 9.09 -1.32 6.71
N THR A 270 8.62 -0.17 7.18
CA THR A 270 7.82 -0.01 8.40
C THR A 270 7.14 1.35 8.43
N ASP A 271 5.99 1.43 9.09
CA ASP A 271 5.24 2.64 9.45
C ASP A 271 5.42 3.04 10.92
N GLN A 272 6.28 2.32 11.67
CA GLN A 272 6.51 2.49 13.10
C GLN A 272 7.99 2.81 13.42
N GLY A 273 8.70 3.37 12.46
CA GLY A 273 10.11 3.74 12.65
C GLY A 273 10.29 4.86 13.66
N THR A 274 11.49 4.99 14.15
CA THR A 274 11.89 6.09 15.06
C THR A 274 13.20 6.68 14.58
N VAL A 275 13.23 7.98 14.39
CA VAL A 275 14.44 8.73 13.99
C VAL A 275 14.59 9.99 14.82
N PRO A 276 15.81 10.48 15.04
CA PRO A 276 16.01 11.80 15.63
C PRO A 276 15.28 12.88 14.84
N GLY A 277 14.67 13.82 15.54
CA GLY A 277 13.99 14.96 14.92
C GLY A 277 12.52 14.74 14.58
N VAL A 278 12.00 13.50 14.61
CA VAL A 278 10.57 13.20 14.39
C VAL A 278 9.97 12.66 15.68
N THR A 279 8.81 13.17 16.04
CA THR A 279 8.07 12.72 17.22
C THR A 279 7.04 11.67 16.81
N GLY A 280 7.02 10.52 17.49
CA GLY A 280 6.12 9.40 17.18
C GLY A 280 6.68 8.47 16.11
N GLY A 281 5.81 7.65 15.52
CA GLY A 281 6.14 6.75 14.43
C GLY A 281 6.34 7.48 13.11
N VAL A 282 7.28 7.00 12.30
CA VAL A 282 7.53 7.52 10.95
C VAL A 282 7.79 6.36 10.00
N ASP A 283 7.34 6.54 8.77
CA ASP A 283 7.57 5.58 7.69
C ASP A 283 9.04 5.59 7.27
N MET A 284 9.65 4.39 7.26
CA MET A 284 11.08 4.23 6.97
C MET A 284 11.29 3.58 5.63
N ASN A 285 12.26 4.11 4.88
CA ASN A 285 12.50 3.72 3.50
C ASN A 285 13.95 3.35 3.23
N LEU A 286 14.17 2.38 2.32
CA LEU A 286 15.44 2.14 1.66
C LEU A 286 15.31 2.46 0.17
N CYS A 287 16.17 3.33 -0.35
CA CYS A 287 16.26 3.60 -1.79
C CYS A 287 17.48 2.89 -2.38
N PHE A 288 17.24 2.03 -3.38
CA PHE A 288 18.25 1.20 -4.05
C PHE A 288 18.84 1.87 -5.31
N LYS A 289 18.31 3.03 -5.68
CA LYS A 289 18.75 3.79 -6.85
C LYS A 289 19.47 5.08 -6.43
N SER A 290 20.40 5.52 -7.24
CA SER A 290 21.03 6.83 -7.09
C SER A 290 20.33 7.82 -8.01
N TYR A 291 19.60 8.76 -7.43
CA TYR A 291 18.90 9.81 -8.16
C TYR A 291 19.63 11.18 -8.14
N GLY A 292 20.61 11.36 -7.29
CA GLY A 292 21.39 12.59 -7.22
C GLY A 292 22.58 12.58 -8.18
N ASN A 293 23.05 13.76 -8.55
CA ASN A 293 24.27 14.00 -9.31
C ASN A 293 25.51 13.53 -8.57
#